data_a34c5a1c47d0b3acb699cb76251a1bb7
#
_entry.id   a34c5a1c47d0b3acb699cb76251a1bb7
#
_cell.length_a   1.000
_cell.length_b   1.000
_cell.length_c   1.000
_cell.angle_alpha   90.00
_cell.angle_beta   90.00
_cell.angle_gamma   90.00
#
_symmetry.space_group_name_H-M   'P 1'
#
loop_
_entity.id
_entity.type
_entity.pdbx_description
1 polymer ?
#
loop_
_entity_poly.entity_id
_entity_poly.type
_entity_poly.pdbx_seq_one_letter_code
_entity_poly.pdbx_strand_id
1 'polypeptide(L)'
;YKLLVNLGINSITAIGHQPAKILKSAHMKEICRSILNDGLQVAQSEGIHFPDQTLDDIMKIYQGYPDEMGTSMYYDVLNQQPLEVEAIQGYIYQKARFHKLNTPYLDTVYTFLKAYHLKFTRN
;
A
#
# COMPACT_ATOMS: atom_id res chain seq x y z
N TYR A 1 -0.56 12.32 4.13
CA TYR A 1 -1.83 11.90 3.53
C TYR A 1 -1.62 11.21 2.20
N LYS A 2 -0.87 11.85 1.30
CA LYS A 2 -0.59 11.29 -0.02
C LYS A 2 0.10 9.94 0.07
N LEU A 3 1.01 9.78 1.02
CA LEU A 3 1.73 8.52 1.21
C LEU A 3 0.77 7.40 1.62
N LEU A 4 -0.22 7.70 2.47
CA LEU A 4 -1.23 6.72 2.85
C LEU A 4 -2.09 6.32 1.67
N VAL A 5 -2.51 7.28 0.84
CA VAL A 5 -3.30 6.98 -0.35
C VAL A 5 -2.50 6.05 -1.27
N ASN A 6 -1.23 6.35 -1.47
CA ASN A 6 -0.36 5.52 -2.30
C ASN A 6 -0.13 4.13 -1.68
N LEU A 7 0.00 4.05 -0.36
CA LEU A 7 0.23 2.78 0.31
C LEU A 7 -0.84 1.75 -0.03
N GLY A 8 -2.10 2.13 0.10
CA GLY A 8 -3.20 1.18 -0.12
C GLY A 8 -3.31 0.73 -1.57
N ILE A 9 -3.49 1.68 -2.47
CA ILE A 9 -3.78 1.34 -3.87
C ILE A 9 -2.57 0.73 -4.58
N ASN A 10 -1.37 1.24 -4.31
CA ASN A 10 -0.16 0.69 -4.94
C ASN A 10 0.08 -0.75 -4.49
N SER A 11 -0.09 -1.02 -3.19
CA SER A 11 0.14 -2.37 -2.66
C SER A 11 -0.83 -3.38 -3.26
N ILE A 12 -2.11 -3.05 -3.27
CA ILE A 12 -3.16 -3.96 -3.73
C ILE A 12 -3.04 -4.23 -5.23
N THR A 13 -2.84 -3.20 -6.02
CA THR A 13 -2.76 -3.38 -7.48
C THR A 13 -1.49 -4.11 -7.89
N ALA A 14 -0.37 -3.84 -7.21
CA ALA A 14 0.90 -4.50 -7.53
C ALA A 14 0.86 -5.99 -7.17
N ILE A 15 0.45 -6.32 -5.94
CA ILE A 15 0.40 -7.72 -5.50
C ILE A 15 -0.66 -8.49 -6.28
N GLY A 16 -1.82 -7.87 -6.52
CA GLY A 16 -2.93 -8.53 -7.21
C GLY A 16 -2.80 -8.62 -8.71
N HIS A 17 -1.80 -7.93 -9.29
CA HIS A 17 -1.62 -7.86 -10.76
C HIS A 17 -2.88 -7.38 -11.48
N GLN A 18 -3.59 -6.44 -10.89
CA GLN A 18 -4.83 -5.91 -11.44
C GLN A 18 -4.90 -4.39 -11.22
N PRO A 19 -5.57 -3.66 -12.13
CA PRO A 19 -5.80 -2.24 -11.90
C PRO A 19 -6.82 -1.98 -10.81
N ALA A 20 -7.29 -0.74 -10.66
CA ALA A 20 -8.13 -0.32 -9.55
C ALA A 20 -9.39 -1.17 -9.36
N LYS A 21 -9.90 -1.80 -10.41
CA LYS A 21 -11.09 -2.65 -10.31
C LYS A 21 -10.92 -3.82 -9.32
N ILE A 22 -9.70 -4.17 -8.93
CA ILE A 22 -9.46 -5.21 -7.92
C ILE A 22 -10.22 -4.88 -6.63
N LEU A 23 -10.42 -3.60 -6.34
CA LEU A 23 -11.12 -3.16 -5.13
C LEU A 23 -12.64 -3.32 -5.20
N LYS A 24 -13.19 -3.87 -6.29
CA LYS A 24 -14.60 -4.26 -6.33
C LYS A 24 -14.85 -5.52 -5.51
N SER A 25 -13.81 -6.31 -5.25
CA SER A 25 -13.90 -7.46 -4.36
C SER A 25 -14.03 -7.00 -2.90
N ALA A 26 -15.03 -7.52 -2.19
CA ALA A 26 -15.22 -7.20 -0.78
C ALA A 26 -14.02 -7.62 0.06
N HIS A 27 -13.45 -8.78 -0.25
CA HIS A 27 -12.27 -9.27 0.47
C HIS A 27 -11.07 -8.37 0.24
N MET A 28 -10.87 -7.91 -0.99
CA MET A 28 -9.75 -7.00 -1.28
C MET A 28 -9.92 -5.65 -0.61
N LYS A 29 -11.17 -5.16 -0.50
CA LYS A 29 -11.43 -3.93 0.25
C LYS A 29 -11.03 -4.09 1.71
N GLU A 30 -11.35 -5.22 2.34
CA GLU A 30 -10.99 -5.45 3.73
C GLU A 30 -9.47 -5.48 3.92
N ILE A 31 -8.76 -6.16 3.04
CA ILE A 31 -7.29 -6.20 3.09
C ILE A 31 -6.73 -4.78 2.92
N CYS A 32 -7.25 -4.04 1.97
CA CYS A 32 -6.81 -2.67 1.72
C CYS A 32 -7.02 -1.78 2.95
N ARG A 33 -8.20 -1.87 3.58
CA ARG A 33 -8.48 -1.13 4.80
C ARG A 33 -7.51 -1.52 5.92
N SER A 34 -7.17 -2.78 6.04
CA SER A 34 -6.24 -3.26 7.05
C SER A 34 -4.83 -2.72 6.83
N ILE A 35 -4.39 -2.67 5.57
CA ILE A 35 -3.10 -2.08 5.22
C ILE A 35 -3.09 -0.59 5.60
N LEU A 36 -4.14 0.13 5.24
CA LEU A 36 -4.26 1.56 5.54
C LEU A 36 -4.31 1.80 7.05
N ASN A 37 -5.00 0.93 7.79
CA ASN A 37 -5.08 1.07 9.24
C ASN A 37 -3.70 0.92 9.89
N ASP A 38 -2.89 -0.04 9.40
CA ASP A 38 -1.50 -0.16 9.86
C ASP A 38 -0.73 1.12 9.58
N GLY A 39 -0.91 1.70 8.38
CA GLY A 39 -0.27 2.96 8.02
C GLY A 39 -0.70 4.12 8.91
N LEU A 40 -1.99 4.17 9.28
CA LEU A 40 -2.49 5.21 10.18
C LEU A 40 -1.89 5.09 11.57
N GLN A 41 -1.69 3.87 12.07
CA GLN A 41 -1.02 3.66 13.36
C GLN A 41 0.40 4.20 13.32
N VAL A 42 1.11 3.99 12.23
CA VAL A 42 2.46 4.52 12.07
C VAL A 42 2.43 6.04 12.07
N ALA A 43 1.53 6.64 11.31
CA ALA A 43 1.39 8.10 11.25
C ALA A 43 1.13 8.67 12.66
N GLN A 44 0.24 8.04 13.41
CA GLN A 44 -0.08 8.48 14.77
C GLN A 44 1.14 8.43 15.67
N SER A 45 1.94 7.37 15.56
CA SER A 45 3.17 7.24 16.34
C SER A 45 4.21 8.29 15.97
N GLU A 46 4.14 8.81 14.75
CA GLU A 46 5.02 9.91 14.29
C GLU A 46 4.43 11.28 14.61
N GLY A 47 3.36 11.34 15.39
CA GLY A 47 2.73 12.60 15.78
C GLY A 47 1.77 13.20 14.79
N ILE A 48 1.42 12.45 13.74
CA ILE A 48 0.48 12.91 12.71
C ILE A 48 -0.89 12.31 13.01
N HIS A 49 -1.85 13.16 13.36
CA HIS A 49 -3.19 12.71 13.74
C HIS A 49 -4.18 13.10 12.64
N PHE A 50 -4.70 12.09 11.95
CA PHE A 50 -5.72 12.28 10.94
C PHE A 50 -7.12 12.17 11.57
N PRO A 51 -8.12 12.87 11.01
CA PRO A 51 -9.50 12.70 11.47
C PRO A 51 -9.97 11.24 11.38
N ASP A 52 -10.96 10.89 12.21
CA ASP A 52 -11.45 9.51 12.29
C ASP A 52 -11.99 8.99 10.97
N GLN A 53 -12.53 9.86 10.11
CA GLN A 53 -13.09 9.45 8.82
C GLN A 53 -12.02 9.29 7.72
N THR A 54 -10.73 9.48 8.02
CA THR A 54 -9.69 9.46 7.00
C THR A 54 -9.68 8.15 6.21
N LEU A 55 -9.80 7.02 6.89
CA LEU A 55 -9.79 5.73 6.23
C LEU A 55 -10.94 5.60 5.22
N ASP A 56 -12.14 5.98 5.65
CA ASP A 56 -13.31 5.96 4.77
C ASP A 56 -13.15 6.92 3.59
N ASP A 57 -12.55 8.08 3.83
CA ASP A 57 -12.32 9.07 2.78
C ASP A 57 -11.35 8.52 1.73
N ILE A 58 -10.29 7.85 2.16
CA ILE A 58 -9.34 7.24 1.22
C ILE A 58 -10.02 6.15 0.40
N MET A 59 -10.84 5.31 1.04
CA MET A 59 -11.56 4.27 0.32
C MET A 59 -12.52 4.86 -0.72
N LYS A 60 -13.12 6.01 -0.42
CA LYS A 60 -13.97 6.71 -1.38
C LYS A 60 -13.17 7.24 -2.57
N ILE A 61 -11.95 7.72 -2.33
CA ILE A 61 -11.06 8.14 -3.42
C ILE A 61 -10.86 6.97 -4.37
N TYR A 62 -10.56 5.79 -3.84
CA TYR A 62 -10.34 4.60 -4.67
C TYR A 62 -11.58 4.22 -5.46
N GLN A 63 -12.77 4.35 -4.88
CA GLN A 63 -14.03 4.05 -5.57
C GLN A 63 -14.26 4.97 -6.77
N GLY A 64 -13.68 6.16 -6.75
CA GLY A 64 -13.79 7.11 -7.85
C GLY A 64 -12.83 6.85 -8.99
N TYR A 65 -11.88 5.94 -8.83
CA TYR A 65 -10.92 5.64 -9.88
C TYR A 65 -11.58 4.80 -10.98
N PRO A 66 -11.23 5.05 -12.26
CA PRO A 66 -11.69 4.17 -13.34
C PRO A 66 -11.22 2.73 -13.10
N ASP A 67 -12.05 1.77 -13.53
CA ASP A 67 -11.77 0.35 -13.32
C ASP A 67 -10.40 -0.08 -13.84
N GLU A 68 -10.00 0.44 -14.99
CA GLU A 68 -8.75 0.02 -15.63
C GLU A 68 -7.56 0.91 -15.26
N MET A 69 -7.72 1.80 -14.29
CA MET A 69 -6.62 2.65 -13.85
C MET A 69 -5.59 1.83 -13.08
N GLY A 70 -4.34 1.86 -13.57
CA GLY A 70 -3.22 1.24 -12.87
C GLY A 70 -2.41 2.27 -12.12
N THR A 71 -1.61 1.79 -11.15
CA THR A 71 -0.62 2.63 -10.46
C THR A 71 0.73 2.43 -11.13
N SER A 72 1.69 3.32 -10.85
CA SER A 72 3.05 3.14 -11.37
C SER A 72 3.63 1.80 -10.93
N MET A 73 3.39 1.42 -9.67
CA MET A 73 3.90 0.14 -9.14
C MET A 73 3.26 -1.05 -9.86
N TYR A 74 1.96 -0.97 -10.17
CA TYR A 74 1.27 -1.98 -10.95
C TYR A 74 1.92 -2.17 -12.33
N TYR A 75 2.23 -1.06 -13.01
CA TYR A 75 2.87 -1.13 -14.32
C TYR A 75 4.29 -1.68 -14.22
N ASP A 76 5.01 -1.34 -13.16
CA ASP A 76 6.34 -1.89 -12.96
C ASP A 76 6.29 -3.42 -12.80
N VAL A 77 5.30 -3.92 -12.05
CA VAL A 77 5.12 -5.37 -11.89
C VAL A 77 4.80 -6.02 -13.24
N LEU A 78 3.87 -5.44 -14.01
CA LEU A 78 3.52 -5.97 -15.33
C LEU A 78 4.71 -6.04 -16.25
N ASN A 79 5.58 -5.05 -16.19
CA ASN A 79 6.73 -4.92 -17.08
C ASN A 79 8.01 -5.52 -16.50
N GLN A 80 7.89 -6.21 -15.38
CA GLN A 80 9.03 -6.88 -14.72
C GLN A 80 10.16 -5.92 -14.40
N GLN A 81 9.78 -4.74 -13.88
CA GLN A 81 10.72 -3.69 -13.50
C GLN A 81 10.86 -3.61 -11.97
N PRO A 82 12.00 -3.10 -11.47
CA PRO A 82 12.13 -2.82 -10.04
C PRO A 82 11.07 -1.86 -9.52
N LEU A 83 10.73 -1.96 -8.24
CA LEU A 83 9.67 -1.18 -7.62
C LEU A 83 10.22 -0.09 -6.70
N GLU A 84 9.46 0.99 -6.55
CA GLU A 84 9.73 2.04 -5.57
C GLU A 84 9.29 1.61 -4.16
N VAL A 85 9.55 0.35 -3.80
CA VAL A 85 9.03 -0.24 -2.57
C VAL A 85 9.62 0.42 -1.32
N GLU A 86 10.89 0.86 -1.36
CA GLU A 86 11.50 1.47 -0.19
C GLU A 86 11.00 2.90 0.08
N ALA A 87 10.51 3.57 -0.96
CA ALA A 87 9.98 4.92 -0.80
C ALA A 87 8.55 4.95 -0.26
N ILE A 88 7.82 3.87 -0.39
CA ILE A 88 6.42 3.77 0.03
C ILE A 88 6.30 2.78 1.19
N GLN A 89 6.18 1.49 0.87
CA GLN A 89 5.97 0.46 1.89
C GLN A 89 7.14 0.37 2.86
N GLY A 90 8.35 0.38 2.33
CA GLY A 90 9.56 0.27 3.14
C GLY A 90 9.76 1.43 4.09
N TYR A 91 9.45 2.64 3.64
CA TYR A 91 9.54 3.82 4.50
C TYR A 91 8.62 3.69 5.71
N ILE A 92 7.36 3.31 5.47
CA ILE A 92 6.37 3.17 6.55
C ILE A 92 6.74 1.98 7.44
N TYR A 93 7.22 0.88 6.84
CA TYR A 93 7.67 -0.29 7.58
C TYR A 93 8.80 0.06 8.55
N GLN A 94 9.80 0.83 8.11
CA GLN A 94 10.91 1.23 8.98
C GLN A 94 10.41 2.05 10.16
N LYS A 95 9.45 2.95 9.94
CA LYS A 95 8.86 3.72 11.03
C LYS A 95 8.09 2.83 12.01
N ALA A 96 7.37 1.83 11.48
CA ALA A 96 6.66 0.87 12.32
C ALA A 96 7.63 0.11 13.23
N ARG A 97 8.78 -0.33 12.68
CA ARG A 97 9.79 -1.03 13.47
C ARG A 97 10.44 -0.11 14.51
N PHE A 98 10.71 1.14 14.12
CA PHE A 98 11.28 2.12 15.04
C PHE A 98 10.38 2.31 16.26
N HIS A 99 9.07 2.41 16.06
CA HIS A 99 8.10 2.59 17.14
C HIS A 99 7.62 1.28 17.78
N LYS A 100 8.15 0.14 17.32
CA LYS A 100 7.82 -1.19 17.84
C LYS A 100 6.32 -1.49 17.74
N LEU A 101 5.72 -1.08 16.64
CA LEU A 101 4.31 -1.30 16.38
C LEU A 101 4.08 -2.68 15.77
N ASN A 102 2.89 -3.22 16.01
CA ASN A 102 2.44 -4.46 15.39
C ASN A 102 1.62 -4.10 14.15
N THR A 103 2.23 -4.28 12.97
CA THR A 103 1.62 -3.92 11.70
C THR A 103 1.67 -5.10 10.72
N PRO A 104 0.90 -6.17 10.99
CA PRO A 104 1.03 -7.42 10.22
C PRO A 104 0.70 -7.29 8.75
N TYR A 105 -0.29 -6.48 8.39
CA TYR A 105 -0.66 -6.31 6.98
C TYR A 105 0.40 -5.53 6.22
N LEU A 106 0.90 -4.45 6.80
CA LEU A 106 1.99 -3.67 6.23
C LEU A 106 3.24 -4.54 6.06
N ASP A 107 3.59 -5.30 7.09
CA ASP A 107 4.78 -6.15 7.07
C ASP A 107 4.69 -7.19 5.97
N THR A 108 3.53 -7.82 5.82
CA THR A 108 3.29 -8.84 4.80
C THR A 108 3.43 -8.24 3.40
N VAL A 109 2.78 -7.12 3.17
CA VAL A 109 2.82 -6.43 1.87
C VAL A 109 4.23 -6.02 1.51
N TYR A 110 4.94 -5.40 2.46
CA TYR A 110 6.32 -5.01 2.23
C TYR A 110 7.19 -6.21 1.89
N THR A 111 7.03 -7.31 2.62
CA THR A 111 7.83 -8.51 2.41
C THR A 111 7.67 -9.06 0.98
N PHE A 112 6.43 -9.18 0.51
CA PHE A 112 6.17 -9.68 -0.83
C PHE A 112 6.69 -8.73 -1.91
N LEU A 113 6.45 -7.43 -1.74
CA LEU A 113 6.89 -6.45 -2.74
C LEU A 113 8.41 -6.33 -2.77
N LYS A 114 9.06 -6.42 -1.62
CA LYS A 114 10.52 -6.41 -1.54
C LYS A 114 11.12 -7.62 -2.26
N ALA A 115 10.53 -8.79 -2.06
CA ALA A 115 10.99 -10.01 -2.74
C ALA A 115 10.86 -9.86 -4.25
N TYR A 116 9.75 -9.30 -4.72
CA TYR A 116 9.55 -9.02 -6.14
C TYR A 116 10.59 -8.03 -6.66
N HIS A 117 10.78 -6.92 -5.94
CA HIS A 117 11.76 -5.90 -6.30
C HIS A 117 13.16 -6.50 -6.44
N LEU A 118 13.57 -7.32 -5.47
CA LEU A 118 14.91 -7.94 -5.49
C LEU A 118 15.09 -8.86 -6.70
N LYS A 119 14.02 -9.54 -7.12
CA LYS A 119 14.07 -10.41 -8.30
C LYS A 119 14.48 -9.63 -9.55
N PHE A 120 14.02 -8.39 -9.67
CA PHE A 120 14.23 -7.60 -10.89
C PHE A 120 15.30 -6.52 -10.74
N THR A 121 16.00 -6.44 -9.60
CA THR A 121 17.15 -5.55 -9.43
C THR A 121 18.48 -6.28 -9.55
N ARG A 122 18.44 -7.60 -9.49
CA ARG A 122 19.64 -8.41 -9.50
C ARG A 122 20.13 -8.63 -10.92
N ASN A 123 21.40 -8.45 -11.11
CA ASN A 123 22.03 -8.69 -12.41
C ASN A 123 23.01 -9.84 -12.31
#